data_e8d4384a8d00ae8a5e90eed69e4808e8
#
_entry.id   e8d4384a8d00ae8a5e90eed69e4808e8
#
_cell.length_a   1.000
_cell.length_b   1.000
_cell.length_c   1.000
_cell.angle_alpha   90.00
_cell.angle_beta   90.00
_cell.angle_gamma   90.00
#
_symmetry.space_group_name_H-M   'P 1'
#
loop_
_entity.id
_entity.type
_entity.pdbx_description
1 polymer ?
#
loop_
_entity_poly.entity_id
_entity_poly.type
_entity_poly.pdbx_seq_one_letter_code
_entity_poly.pdbx_strand_id
1 'polypeptide(L)'
;MLNIIICDDDQFTLQMLSALLERAISQSGVQAKLVCLSSTGQDLLQFIRNGGDYLYFLDYDFGRESLNGIDLVRQIYQTDPNGKVVFVTSHGDKGMDILRSGIRPFGFIEKRIDQGEMVQEYVRYLKMAAPTQEKEETGSFIE
;
A
#
# COMPACT_ATOMS: atom_id res chain seq x y z
N MET A 1 2.63 -9.31 -12.33
CA MET A 1 3.33 -8.12 -11.85
C MET A 1 2.49 -7.40 -10.80
N LEU A 2 3.11 -7.05 -9.70
CA LEU A 2 2.44 -6.33 -8.60
C LEU A 2 2.30 -4.85 -8.95
N ASN A 3 1.10 -4.32 -8.88
CA ASN A 3 0.82 -2.93 -9.20
C ASN A 3 0.66 -2.12 -7.93
N ILE A 4 1.46 -1.08 -7.77
CA ILE A 4 1.52 -0.32 -6.53
C ILE A 4 0.75 0.99 -6.68
N ILE A 5 -0.05 1.31 -5.67
CA ILE A 5 -0.80 2.55 -5.60
C ILE A 5 -0.42 3.27 -4.30
N ILE A 6 -0.11 4.56 -4.40
CA ILE A 6 0.11 5.40 -3.22
C ILE A 6 -0.98 6.47 -3.20
N CYS A 7 -1.56 6.69 -2.03
CA CYS A 7 -2.56 7.72 -1.83
C CYS A 7 -2.23 8.54 -0.59
N ASP A 8 -2.04 9.84 -0.77
CA ASP A 8 -1.72 10.78 0.30
C ASP A 8 -2.15 12.17 -0.18
N ASP A 9 -2.88 12.91 0.64
CA ASP A 9 -3.42 14.20 0.24
C ASP A 9 -2.37 15.33 0.20
N ASP A 10 -1.20 15.11 0.78
CA ASP A 10 -0.09 16.06 0.70
C ASP A 10 0.80 15.72 -0.50
N GLN A 11 0.82 16.61 -1.49
CA GLN A 11 1.57 16.42 -2.72
C GLN A 11 3.07 16.23 -2.49
N PHE A 12 3.62 16.98 -1.54
CA PHE A 12 5.05 16.86 -1.23
C PHE A 12 5.36 15.48 -0.64
N THR A 13 4.56 15.04 0.32
CA THR A 13 4.71 13.72 0.92
C THR A 13 4.54 12.62 -0.12
N LEU A 14 3.56 12.77 -1.00
CA LEU A 14 3.27 11.80 -2.06
C LEU A 14 4.49 11.58 -2.96
N GLN A 15 5.15 12.68 -3.37
CA GLN A 15 6.34 12.57 -4.21
C GLN A 15 7.52 11.96 -3.47
N MET A 16 7.70 12.32 -2.19
CA MET A 16 8.76 11.74 -1.37
C MET A 16 8.56 10.23 -1.23
N LEU A 17 7.34 9.81 -0.88
CA LEU A 17 7.03 8.39 -0.70
C LEU A 17 7.20 7.62 -2.01
N SER A 18 6.86 8.22 -3.14
CA SER A 18 7.03 7.54 -4.43
C SER A 18 8.51 7.28 -4.72
N ALA A 19 9.38 8.23 -4.40
CA ALA A 19 10.82 8.04 -4.58
C ALA A 19 11.36 6.93 -3.68
N LEU A 20 10.92 6.89 -2.42
CA LEU A 20 11.31 5.83 -1.48
C LEU A 20 10.82 4.48 -1.95
N LEU A 21 9.61 4.42 -2.48
CA LEU A 21 9.05 3.17 -2.99
C LEU A 21 9.79 2.67 -4.22
N GLU A 22 10.19 3.56 -5.12
CA GLU A 22 11.00 3.17 -6.28
C GLU A 22 12.32 2.53 -5.84
N ARG A 23 12.95 3.09 -4.80
CA ARG A 23 14.15 2.49 -4.23
C ARG A 23 13.85 1.11 -3.64
N ALA A 24 12.72 0.97 -2.95
CA ALA A 24 12.32 -0.30 -2.35
C ALA A 24 12.05 -1.36 -3.41
N ILE A 25 11.39 -1.00 -4.51
CA ILE A 25 11.14 -1.92 -5.62
C ILE A 25 12.47 -2.43 -6.16
N SER A 26 13.41 -1.53 -6.40
CA SER A 26 14.73 -1.91 -6.89
C SER A 26 15.46 -2.86 -5.93
N GLN A 27 15.42 -2.57 -4.63
CA GLN A 27 16.10 -3.38 -3.64
C GLN A 27 15.44 -4.74 -3.40
N SER A 28 14.11 -4.80 -3.53
CA SER A 28 13.36 -6.01 -3.21
C SER A 28 13.55 -7.13 -4.21
N GLY A 29 13.85 -6.80 -5.46
CA GLY A 29 13.87 -7.76 -6.55
C GLY A 29 12.50 -8.25 -6.98
N VAL A 30 11.43 -7.73 -6.39
CA VAL A 30 10.06 -8.10 -6.73
C VAL A 30 9.66 -7.41 -8.02
N GLN A 31 8.97 -8.13 -8.91
CA GLN A 31 8.40 -7.54 -10.12
C GLN A 31 7.19 -6.69 -9.74
N ALA A 32 7.41 -5.39 -9.65
CA ALA A 32 6.39 -4.45 -9.23
C ALA A 32 6.59 -3.13 -9.95
N LYS A 33 5.51 -2.37 -10.11
CA LYS A 33 5.58 -1.03 -10.66
C LYS A 33 4.60 -0.11 -9.98
N LEU A 34 4.96 1.15 -9.87
CA LEU A 34 4.09 2.18 -9.34
C LEU A 34 3.16 2.63 -10.47
N VAL A 35 1.86 2.38 -10.32
CA VAL A 35 0.87 2.64 -11.38
C VAL A 35 -0.02 3.82 -11.10
N CYS A 36 -0.12 4.26 -9.84
CA CYS A 36 -1.01 5.35 -9.49
C CYS A 36 -0.48 6.10 -8.27
N LEU A 37 -0.39 7.42 -8.42
CA LEU A 37 -0.16 8.35 -7.32
C LEU A 37 -1.40 9.20 -7.21
N SER A 38 -2.13 9.09 -6.11
CA SER A 38 -3.40 9.78 -5.97
C SER A 38 -3.40 10.67 -4.74
N SER A 39 -3.87 11.90 -4.91
CA SER A 39 -4.06 12.81 -3.80
C SER A 39 -5.51 12.85 -3.32
N THR A 40 -6.42 12.16 -4.01
CA THR A 40 -7.83 12.07 -3.62
C THR A 40 -8.32 10.63 -3.68
N GLY A 41 -9.27 10.29 -2.81
CA GLY A 41 -9.87 8.98 -2.82
C GLY A 41 -10.68 8.72 -4.09
N GLN A 42 -11.31 9.76 -4.63
CA GLN A 42 -12.09 9.60 -5.85
C GLN A 42 -11.23 9.21 -7.03
N ASP A 43 -10.09 9.84 -7.21
CA ASP A 43 -9.18 9.51 -8.30
C ASP A 43 -8.71 8.06 -8.18
N LEU A 44 -8.38 7.63 -6.97
CA LEU A 44 -7.98 6.25 -6.73
C LEU A 44 -9.10 5.28 -7.09
N LEU A 45 -10.31 5.55 -6.63
CA LEU A 45 -11.45 4.67 -6.87
C LEU A 45 -11.81 4.58 -8.36
N GLN A 46 -11.61 5.66 -9.11
CA GLN A 46 -11.82 5.64 -10.56
C GLN A 46 -10.74 4.87 -11.30
N PHE A 47 -9.54 4.80 -10.74
CA PHE A 47 -8.42 4.11 -11.37
C PHE A 47 -8.51 2.59 -11.22
N ILE A 48 -8.91 2.10 -10.04
CA ILE A 48 -8.80 0.68 -9.72
C ILE A 48 -9.90 -0.14 -10.39
N ARG A 49 -9.62 -1.44 -10.54
CA ARG A 49 -10.56 -2.43 -11.07
C ARG A 49 -10.32 -3.76 -10.37
N ASN A 50 -11.29 -4.64 -10.43
CA ASN A 50 -11.14 -5.98 -9.87
C ASN A 50 -10.06 -6.75 -10.64
N GLY A 51 -9.20 -7.44 -9.89
CA GLY A 51 -8.18 -8.29 -10.50
C GLY A 51 -6.93 -7.56 -10.97
N GLY A 52 -6.70 -6.34 -10.50
CA GLY A 52 -5.55 -5.55 -10.91
C GLY A 52 -4.25 -5.86 -10.17
N ASP A 53 -4.24 -6.81 -9.26
CA ASP A 53 -3.07 -7.19 -8.44
C ASP A 53 -2.46 -5.98 -7.74
N TYR A 54 -3.30 -5.21 -7.05
CA TYR A 54 -2.89 -3.97 -6.43
C TYR A 54 -2.38 -4.17 -5.00
N LEU A 55 -1.29 -3.48 -4.70
CA LEU A 55 -0.85 -3.24 -3.33
C LEU A 55 -0.97 -1.73 -3.08
N TYR A 56 -1.77 -1.37 -2.08
CA TYR A 56 -2.09 0.01 -1.77
C TYR A 56 -1.30 0.46 -0.54
N PHE A 57 -0.68 1.64 -0.64
CA PHE A 57 -0.12 2.33 0.52
C PHE A 57 -0.94 3.60 0.73
N LEU A 58 -1.76 3.61 1.76
CA LEU A 58 -2.72 4.67 2.02
C LEU A 58 -2.38 5.43 3.30
N ASP A 59 -2.34 6.75 3.23
CA ASP A 59 -2.25 7.58 4.41
C ASP A 59 -3.53 7.41 5.24
N TYR A 60 -3.39 7.02 6.51
CA TYR A 60 -4.54 6.84 7.39
C TYR A 60 -5.33 8.13 7.59
N ASP A 61 -4.62 9.26 7.69
CA ASP A 61 -5.25 10.57 7.92
C ASP A 61 -5.79 11.22 6.66
N PHE A 62 -5.80 10.46 5.57
CA PHE A 62 -6.29 10.90 4.28
C PHE A 62 -7.80 11.18 4.33
N GLY A 63 -8.22 12.23 3.64
CA GLY A 63 -9.63 12.47 3.43
C GLY A 63 -10.37 13.13 4.60
N ARG A 64 -9.78 14.16 5.17
CA ARG A 64 -10.37 14.86 6.32
C ARG A 64 -11.79 15.39 6.09
N GLU A 65 -12.15 15.69 4.86
CA GLU A 65 -13.37 16.41 4.57
C GLU A 65 -14.57 15.49 4.30
N SER A 66 -14.41 14.44 3.48
CA SER A 66 -15.54 13.64 3.07
C SER A 66 -15.35 12.15 3.15
N LEU A 67 -14.13 11.67 3.04
CA LEU A 67 -13.85 10.25 2.94
C LEU A 67 -12.57 9.94 3.71
N ASN A 68 -12.70 9.41 4.92
CA ASN A 68 -11.52 9.06 5.72
C ASN A 68 -10.88 7.76 5.21
N GLY A 69 -9.70 7.43 5.76
CA GLY A 69 -8.95 6.26 5.29
C GLY A 69 -9.71 4.95 5.43
N ILE A 70 -10.49 4.79 6.50
CA ILE A 70 -11.26 3.56 6.71
C ILE A 70 -12.40 3.44 5.69
N ASP A 71 -13.13 4.51 5.44
CA ASP A 71 -14.21 4.50 4.46
C ASP A 71 -13.69 4.25 3.04
N LEU A 72 -12.54 4.84 2.74
CA LEU A 72 -11.90 4.61 1.45
C LEU A 72 -11.55 3.14 1.25
N VAL A 73 -11.01 2.49 2.28
CA VAL A 73 -10.64 1.07 2.21
C VAL A 73 -11.89 0.21 2.01
N ARG A 74 -12.99 0.53 2.68
CA ARG A 74 -14.25 -0.20 2.46
C ARG A 74 -14.68 -0.14 1.02
N GLN A 75 -14.57 1.03 0.38
CA GLN A 75 -14.93 1.19 -1.02
C GLN A 75 -13.93 0.48 -1.94
N ILE A 76 -12.64 0.51 -1.60
CA ILE A 76 -11.64 -0.24 -2.35
C ILE A 76 -12.01 -1.74 -2.37
N TYR A 77 -12.34 -2.30 -1.22
CA TYR A 77 -12.68 -3.72 -1.14
C TYR A 77 -13.98 -4.08 -1.86
N GLN A 78 -14.88 -3.13 -2.07
CA GLN A 78 -16.07 -3.36 -2.89
C GLN A 78 -15.69 -3.56 -4.37
N THR A 79 -14.70 -2.84 -4.86
CA THR A 79 -14.24 -2.93 -6.24
C THR A 79 -13.19 -4.01 -6.42
N ASP A 80 -12.28 -4.13 -5.45
CA ASP A 80 -11.12 -5.01 -5.51
C ASP A 80 -11.03 -5.80 -4.21
N PRO A 81 -11.82 -6.87 -4.05
CA PRO A 81 -11.86 -7.62 -2.79
C PRO A 81 -10.54 -8.28 -2.42
N ASN A 82 -9.69 -8.55 -3.38
CA ASN A 82 -8.39 -9.20 -3.15
C ASN A 82 -7.24 -8.20 -3.05
N GLY A 83 -7.54 -6.91 -3.05
CA GLY A 83 -6.55 -5.87 -2.88
C GLY A 83 -5.86 -5.96 -1.53
N LYS A 84 -4.59 -5.61 -1.50
CA LYS A 84 -3.78 -5.61 -0.29
C LYS A 84 -3.52 -4.18 0.12
N VAL A 85 -4.09 -3.78 1.27
CA VAL A 85 -4.00 -2.40 1.75
C VAL A 85 -3.05 -2.32 2.93
N VAL A 86 -2.04 -1.45 2.82
CA VAL A 86 -1.13 -1.11 3.90
C VAL A 86 -1.41 0.35 4.29
N PHE A 87 -1.78 0.56 5.53
CA PHE A 87 -1.93 1.91 6.05
C PHE A 87 -0.57 2.50 6.42
N VAL A 88 -0.37 3.76 6.07
CA VAL A 88 0.83 4.51 6.42
C VAL A 88 0.38 5.70 7.26
N THR A 89 0.89 5.82 8.48
CA THR A 89 0.44 6.86 9.39
C THR A 89 1.59 7.40 10.24
N SER A 90 1.50 8.66 10.61
CA SER A 90 2.43 9.26 11.58
C SER A 90 2.02 9.00 13.02
N HIS A 91 0.88 8.34 13.25
CA HIS A 91 0.34 8.08 14.59
C HIS A 91 0.17 6.56 14.78
N GLY A 92 1.12 5.94 15.46
CA GLY A 92 1.12 4.49 15.65
C GLY A 92 -0.06 3.95 16.46
N ASP A 93 -0.76 4.81 17.22
CA ASP A 93 -1.93 4.42 18.01
C ASP A 93 -3.19 4.20 17.17
N LYS A 94 -3.18 4.56 15.89
CA LYS A 94 -4.33 4.40 15.01
C LYS A 94 -4.63 2.94 14.65
N GLY A 95 -3.69 2.04 14.89
CA GLY A 95 -3.90 0.62 14.61
C GLY A 95 -5.12 0.04 15.33
N MET A 96 -5.40 0.49 16.55
CA MET A 96 -6.57 0.01 17.29
C MET A 96 -7.88 0.47 16.65
N ASP A 97 -7.92 1.69 16.14
CA ASP A 97 -9.11 2.19 15.44
C ASP A 97 -9.40 1.37 14.19
N ILE A 98 -8.35 1.01 13.46
CA ILE A 98 -8.46 0.18 12.27
C ILE A 98 -9.03 -1.19 12.63
N LEU A 99 -8.50 -1.83 13.67
CA LEU A 99 -8.99 -3.13 14.12
C LEU A 99 -10.45 -3.08 14.57
N ARG A 100 -10.84 -2.03 15.29
CA ARG A 100 -12.21 -1.86 15.76
C ARG A 100 -13.21 -1.64 14.63
N SER A 101 -12.74 -1.11 13.49
CA SER A 101 -13.59 -0.87 12.33
C SER A 101 -14.02 -2.15 11.63
N GLY A 102 -13.38 -3.28 11.92
CA GLY A 102 -13.65 -4.54 11.26
C GLY A 102 -12.88 -4.73 9.96
N ILE A 103 -12.15 -3.72 9.52
CA ILE A 103 -11.30 -3.82 8.34
C ILE A 103 -10.07 -4.65 8.69
N ARG A 104 -9.67 -5.50 7.76
CA ARG A 104 -8.46 -6.32 7.90
C ARG A 104 -7.44 -5.88 6.87
N PRO A 105 -6.59 -4.90 7.21
CA PRO A 105 -5.55 -4.45 6.28
C PRO A 105 -4.49 -5.54 6.10
N PHE A 106 -3.77 -5.46 4.99
CA PHE A 106 -2.61 -6.31 4.76
C PHE A 106 -1.47 -5.94 5.69
N GLY A 107 -1.37 -4.65 6.06
CA GLY A 107 -0.33 -4.21 6.95
C GLY A 107 -0.47 -2.77 7.39
N PHE A 108 0.54 -2.32 8.12
CA PHE A 108 0.55 -1.04 8.76
C PHE A 108 2.00 -0.56 8.86
N ILE A 109 2.27 0.66 8.41
CA ILE A 109 3.58 1.28 8.50
C ILE A 109 3.45 2.58 9.28
N GLU A 110 4.29 2.77 10.28
CA GLU A 110 4.41 4.05 10.95
C GLU A 110 5.41 4.92 10.18
N LYS A 111 5.00 6.14 9.80
CA LYS A 111 5.88 7.07 9.10
C LYS A 111 7.05 7.41 9.99
N ARG A 112 8.26 7.27 9.47
CA ARG A 112 9.49 7.52 10.21
C ARG A 112 10.27 8.62 9.53
N ILE A 113 11.07 9.33 10.36
CA ILE A 113 11.97 10.36 9.84
C ILE A 113 13.10 9.70 9.03
N ASP A 114 13.56 8.53 9.48
CA ASP A 114 14.63 7.81 8.78
C ASP A 114 14.09 7.19 7.49
N GLN A 115 14.57 7.70 6.37
CA GLN A 115 14.16 7.23 5.06
C GLN A 115 14.60 5.80 4.79
N GLY A 116 15.76 5.40 5.31
CA GLY A 116 16.23 4.02 5.18
C GLY A 116 15.30 3.02 5.85
N GLU A 117 14.78 3.36 7.02
CA GLU A 117 13.79 2.50 7.69
C GLU A 117 12.50 2.40 6.90
N MET A 118 12.05 3.50 6.29
CA MET A 118 10.85 3.50 5.44
C MET A 118 11.05 2.58 4.23
N VAL A 119 12.22 2.66 3.60
CA VAL A 119 12.53 1.80 2.44
C VAL A 119 12.48 0.33 2.87
N GLN A 120 13.04 -0.02 4.03
CA GLN A 120 13.03 -1.39 4.52
C GLN A 120 11.61 -1.89 4.80
N GLU A 121 10.74 -1.04 5.34
CA GLU A 121 9.34 -1.40 5.53
C GLU A 121 8.64 -1.66 4.20
N TYR A 122 8.88 -0.82 3.21
CA TYR A 122 8.33 -1.05 1.88
C TYR A 122 8.85 -2.36 1.26
N VAL A 123 10.15 -2.61 1.38
CA VAL A 123 10.74 -3.86 0.89
C VAL A 123 10.04 -5.06 1.52
N ARG A 124 9.81 -5.02 2.82
CA ARG A 124 9.15 -6.10 3.54
C ARG A 124 7.76 -6.39 2.98
N TYR A 125 6.96 -5.34 2.79
CA TYR A 125 5.61 -5.52 2.27
C TYR A 125 5.58 -5.93 0.79
N LEU A 126 6.53 -5.45 -0.01
CA LEU A 126 6.66 -5.90 -1.39
C LEU A 126 6.92 -7.40 -1.45
N LYS A 127 7.82 -7.90 -0.62
CA LYS A 127 8.12 -9.33 -0.57
C LYS A 127 6.94 -10.14 -0.07
N MET A 128 6.22 -9.65 0.94
CA MET A 128 5.04 -10.32 1.47
C MET A 128 3.91 -10.37 0.45
N ALA A 129 3.76 -9.33 -0.35
CA ALA A 129 2.68 -9.22 -1.34
C ALA A 129 3.04 -9.87 -2.67
N ALA A 130 4.28 -10.27 -2.88
CA ALA A 130 4.70 -10.90 -4.13
C ALA A 130 3.83 -12.11 -4.43
N PRO A 131 3.48 -12.33 -5.71
CA PRO A 131 2.63 -13.45 -6.07
C PRO A 131 3.20 -14.78 -5.60
N THR A 132 2.32 -15.65 -5.13
CA THR A 132 2.70 -16.99 -4.64
C THR A 132 3.46 -17.78 -5.70
N GLN A 133 3.14 -17.55 -6.96
CA GLN A 133 3.79 -18.21 -8.07
C GLN A 133 5.29 -17.93 -8.11
N GLU A 134 5.73 -16.70 -7.84
CA GLU A 134 7.16 -16.36 -7.77
C GLU A 134 7.84 -17.12 -6.64
N LYS A 135 7.16 -17.25 -5.49
CA LYS A 135 7.68 -17.99 -4.35
C LYS A 135 7.76 -19.48 -4.63
N GLU A 136 6.77 -20.01 -5.33
CA GLU A 136 6.72 -21.42 -5.70
C GLU A 136 7.81 -21.78 -6.71
N GLU A 137 8.09 -20.92 -7.68
CA GLU A 137 9.18 -21.15 -8.63
C GLU A 137 10.51 -21.29 -7.92
N THR A 138 10.75 -20.47 -6.89
CA THR A 138 11.96 -20.57 -6.07
C THR A 138 11.99 -21.89 -5.31
N GLY A 139 10.85 -22.32 -4.80
CA GLY A 139 10.74 -23.57 -4.03
C GLY A 139 10.80 -24.80 -4.88
N SER A 140 10.26 -24.78 -6.10
CA SER A 140 10.14 -25.97 -6.95
C SER A 140 11.47 -26.50 -7.41
N PHE A 141 12.51 -25.69 -7.44
CA PHE A 141 13.85 -26.15 -7.78
C PHE A 141 14.49 -27.03 -6.70
N ILE A 142 13.91 -27.06 -5.53
CA ILE A 142 14.41 -27.84 -4.40
C ILE A 142 13.86 -29.26 -4.44
N GLU A 143 12.75 -29.44 -5.09
CA GLU A 143 12.14 -30.75 -5.27
C GLU A 143 12.88 -31.58 -6.32
#